data_2d54f5903da13f0495465c2088dfebe3
#
_entry.id   2d54f5903da13f0495465c2088dfebe3
#
_cell.length_a   1.000
_cell.length_b   1.000
_cell.length_c   1.000
_cell.angle_alpha   90.00
_cell.angle_beta   90.00
_cell.angle_gamma   90.00
#
_symmetry.space_group_name_H-M   'P 1'
#
loop_
_entity.id
_entity.type
_entity.pdbx_description
1 polymer ?
#
loop_
_entity_poly.entity_id
_entity_poly.type
_entity_poly.pdbx_seq_one_letter_code
_entity_poly.pdbx_strand_id
1 'polypeptide(L)'
;KIKILILSFLILNSAAFASDERLLKDNFLKSSLGLSEVPMHSYIILKDDIEDGVEKILKDTYHLPVIKYWKSGNKVSFILEAIGKHEFITTGFMVEDNKISDAKVLVYRVNYGFEIKYDMFINQIKGNSMKDSKKLVKRIANISGATLSVNSMRKLSKLSLYLYSKI
;
A
#
# COMPACT_ATOMS: atom_id res chain seq x y z
N LYS A 1 41.83 8.95 -0.94
CA LYS A 1 40.91 10.09 -0.72
C LYS A 1 39.66 10.01 -1.60
N ILE A 2 39.73 9.59 -2.87
CA ILE A 2 38.57 9.48 -3.79
C ILE A 2 37.54 8.42 -3.34
N LYS A 3 37.98 7.25 -2.81
CA LYS A 3 37.09 6.19 -2.34
C LYS A 3 36.22 6.61 -1.15
N ILE A 4 36.73 7.44 -0.28
CA ILE A 4 35.98 7.94 0.90
C ILE A 4 34.90 8.94 0.45
N LEU A 5 35.20 9.77 -0.56
CA LEU A 5 34.26 10.76 -1.10
C LEU A 5 33.07 10.09 -1.82
N ILE A 6 33.32 9.01 -2.57
CA ILE A 6 32.28 8.24 -3.27
C ILE A 6 31.37 7.53 -2.26
N LEU A 7 31.92 6.97 -1.19
CA LEU A 7 31.17 6.29 -0.15
C LEU A 7 30.27 7.27 0.63
N SER A 8 30.78 8.47 0.96
CA SER A 8 29.99 9.51 1.63
C SER A 8 28.85 10.04 0.76
N PHE A 9 29.04 10.17 -0.55
CA PHE A 9 28.01 10.61 -1.50
C PHE A 9 26.91 9.56 -1.67
N LEU A 10 27.23 8.27 -1.68
CA LEU A 10 26.27 7.16 -1.72
C LEU A 10 25.41 7.10 -0.44
N ILE A 11 26.00 7.32 0.73
CA ILE A 11 25.29 7.32 2.01
C ILE A 11 24.35 8.53 2.11
N LEU A 12 24.75 9.72 1.66
CA LEU A 12 23.89 10.91 1.65
C LEU A 12 22.67 10.73 0.73
N ASN A 13 22.83 10.15 -0.45
CA ASN A 13 21.71 9.92 -1.37
C ASN A 13 20.72 8.88 -0.83
N SER A 14 21.17 7.83 -0.17
CA SER A 14 20.29 6.82 0.42
C SER A 14 19.50 7.39 1.60
N ALA A 15 20.08 8.24 2.42
CA ALA A 15 19.42 8.90 3.54
C ALA A 15 18.35 9.90 3.06
N ALA A 16 18.62 10.67 2.03
CA ALA A 16 17.68 11.61 1.42
C ALA A 16 16.46 10.86 0.83
N PHE A 17 16.70 9.78 0.10
CA PHE A 17 15.63 8.97 -0.49
C PHE A 17 14.73 8.33 0.60
N ALA A 18 15.32 7.80 1.67
CA ALA A 18 14.56 7.25 2.80
C ALA A 18 13.74 8.32 3.53
N SER A 19 14.24 9.55 3.64
CA SER A 19 13.49 10.67 4.24
C SER A 19 12.28 11.06 3.40
N ASP A 20 12.40 11.07 2.08
CA ASP A 20 11.31 11.38 1.15
C ASP A 20 10.20 10.32 1.19
N GLU A 21 10.54 9.04 1.21
CA GLU A 21 9.57 7.97 1.37
C GLU A 21 8.80 8.06 2.70
N ARG A 22 9.49 8.35 3.78
CA ARG A 22 8.88 8.55 5.09
C ARG A 22 7.90 9.72 5.06
N LEU A 23 8.29 10.83 4.50
CA LEU A 23 7.45 12.02 4.38
C LEU A 23 6.18 11.74 3.57
N LEU A 24 6.27 10.97 2.46
CA LEU A 24 5.12 10.57 1.67
C LEU A 24 4.14 9.69 2.46
N LYS A 25 4.65 8.74 3.25
CA LYS A 25 3.86 7.87 4.13
C LYS A 25 3.17 8.69 5.23
N ASP A 26 3.90 9.55 5.91
CA ASP A 26 3.38 10.39 7.00
C ASP A 26 2.30 11.37 6.49
N ASN A 27 2.53 12.00 5.34
CA ASN A 27 1.55 12.90 4.71
C ASN A 27 0.27 12.16 4.31
N PHE A 28 0.38 10.96 3.77
CA PHE A 28 -0.80 10.13 3.47
C PHE A 28 -1.57 9.79 4.75
N LEU A 29 -0.90 9.34 5.80
CA LEU A 29 -1.55 8.97 7.06
C LEU A 29 -2.28 10.14 7.70
N LYS A 30 -1.65 11.31 7.75
CA LYS A 30 -2.27 12.53 8.26
C LYS A 30 -3.50 12.92 7.46
N SER A 31 -3.37 13.00 6.15
CA SER A 31 -4.47 13.44 5.26
C SER A 31 -5.64 12.45 5.26
N SER A 32 -5.36 11.14 5.18
CA SER A 32 -6.38 10.12 5.13
C SER A 32 -7.17 10.00 6.44
N LEU A 33 -6.50 10.13 7.58
CA LEU A 33 -7.12 10.07 8.91
C LEU A 33 -7.71 11.40 9.38
N GLY A 34 -7.40 12.52 8.70
CA GLY A 34 -7.83 13.87 9.07
C GLY A 34 -7.14 14.38 10.33
N LEU A 35 -5.85 14.08 10.50
CA LEU A 35 -5.06 14.41 11.69
C LEU A 35 -3.88 15.33 11.32
N SER A 36 -3.44 16.16 12.28
CA SER A 36 -2.25 16.99 12.14
C SER A 36 -0.95 16.22 12.32
N GLU A 37 -1.00 15.14 13.09
CA GLU A 37 0.14 14.27 13.40
C GLU A 37 -0.20 12.81 13.07
N VAL A 38 0.84 12.00 12.82
CA VAL A 38 0.67 10.56 12.61
C VAL A 38 0.39 9.91 13.98
N PRO A 39 -0.76 9.26 14.16
CA PRO A 39 -1.09 8.62 15.43
C PRO A 39 -0.21 7.38 15.66
N MET A 40 -0.23 6.87 16.90
CA MET A 40 0.40 5.59 17.21
C MET A 40 -0.23 4.47 16.38
N HIS A 41 0.60 3.59 15.84
CA HIS A 41 0.15 2.43 15.08
C HIS A 41 -0.12 1.22 15.96
N SER A 42 -0.99 0.36 15.47
CA SER A 42 -1.22 -0.98 15.97
C SER A 42 -0.72 -2.02 14.96
N TYR A 43 -0.76 -3.30 15.32
CA TYR A 43 -0.25 -4.40 14.51
C TYR A 43 -1.30 -5.49 14.29
N ILE A 44 -1.30 -6.05 13.08
CA ILE A 44 -1.92 -7.35 12.79
C ILE A 44 -0.77 -8.35 12.64
N ILE A 45 -0.77 -9.39 13.46
CA ILE A 45 0.21 -10.48 13.35
C ILE A 45 -0.31 -11.46 12.30
N LEU A 46 0.53 -11.76 11.30
CA LEU A 46 0.20 -12.73 10.26
C LEU A 46 0.51 -14.12 10.80
N LYS A 47 -0.55 -14.82 11.24
CA LYS A 47 -0.51 -16.20 11.69
C LYS A 47 -1.85 -16.86 11.45
N ASP A 48 -1.84 -18.18 11.39
CA ASP A 48 -3.03 -19.01 11.27
C ASP A 48 -3.94 -18.58 10.09
N ASP A 49 -5.22 -18.46 10.34
CA ASP A 49 -6.24 -18.08 9.33
C ASP A 49 -6.02 -16.70 8.69
N ILE A 50 -5.34 -15.77 9.39
CA ILE A 50 -5.02 -14.45 8.84
C ILE A 50 -3.94 -14.56 7.79
N GLU A 51 -2.87 -15.30 8.06
CA GLU A 51 -1.78 -15.58 7.12
C GLU A 51 -2.30 -16.28 5.88
N ASP A 52 -3.07 -17.36 6.07
CA ASP A 52 -3.73 -18.10 4.98
C ASP A 52 -4.59 -17.17 4.09
N GLY A 53 -5.33 -16.25 4.69
CA GLY A 53 -6.15 -15.29 3.96
C GLY A 53 -5.32 -14.30 3.15
N VAL A 54 -4.22 -13.82 3.72
CA VAL A 54 -3.27 -12.93 3.05
C VAL A 54 -2.62 -13.62 1.85
N GLU A 55 -2.12 -14.85 2.04
CA GLU A 55 -1.49 -15.64 0.97
C GLU A 55 -2.47 -15.98 -0.17
N LYS A 56 -3.71 -16.33 0.14
CA LYS A 56 -4.77 -16.54 -0.87
C LYS A 56 -5.06 -15.29 -1.70
N ILE A 57 -4.99 -14.10 -1.10
CA ILE A 57 -5.20 -12.82 -1.79
C ILE A 57 -4.00 -12.46 -2.65
N LEU A 58 -2.81 -12.52 -2.08
CA LEU A 58 -1.57 -12.12 -2.76
C LEU A 58 -1.11 -13.17 -3.76
N LYS A 59 -1.48 -14.44 -3.57
CA LYS A 59 -0.89 -15.63 -4.22
C LYS A 59 0.61 -15.70 -4.01
N ASP A 60 1.03 -15.28 -2.83
CA ASP A 60 2.41 -15.21 -2.38
C ASP A 60 2.43 -14.93 -0.88
N THR A 61 3.53 -15.27 -0.20
CA THR A 61 3.74 -14.93 1.20
C THR A 61 4.02 -13.43 1.34
N TYR A 62 3.43 -12.79 2.35
CA TYR A 62 3.75 -11.41 2.64
C TYR A 62 5.15 -11.32 3.26
N HIS A 63 5.97 -10.37 2.80
CA HIS A 63 7.38 -10.26 3.16
C HIS A 63 7.66 -9.87 4.62
N LEU A 64 6.63 -9.48 5.39
CA LEU A 64 6.73 -9.13 6.80
C LEU A 64 5.76 -9.99 7.65
N PRO A 65 6.15 -10.40 8.85
CA PRO A 65 5.31 -11.20 9.74
C PRO A 65 4.20 -10.39 10.42
N VAL A 66 4.24 -9.07 10.29
CA VAL A 66 3.26 -8.15 10.88
C VAL A 66 2.90 -7.04 9.90
N ILE A 67 1.66 -6.58 9.96
CA ILE A 67 1.18 -5.43 9.19
C ILE A 67 0.80 -4.33 10.17
N LYS A 68 1.37 -3.13 9.98
CA LYS A 68 1.02 -1.93 10.74
C LYS A 68 -0.28 -1.32 10.21
N TYR A 69 -1.09 -0.82 11.12
CA TYR A 69 -2.24 -0.01 10.78
C TYR A 69 -2.40 1.18 11.73
N TRP A 70 -3.05 2.21 11.25
CA TRP A 70 -3.33 3.44 11.99
C TRP A 70 -4.84 3.66 11.99
N LYS A 71 -5.39 4.02 13.17
CA LYS A 71 -6.83 4.16 13.36
C LYS A 71 -7.20 5.53 13.92
N SER A 72 -8.29 6.10 13.39
CA SER A 72 -8.92 7.31 13.91
C SER A 72 -10.44 7.16 13.74
N GLY A 73 -11.15 6.92 14.85
CA GLY A 73 -12.57 6.57 14.80
C GLY A 73 -12.80 5.26 14.03
N ASN A 74 -13.67 5.30 13.00
CA ASN A 74 -13.96 4.20 12.09
C ASN A 74 -13.00 4.11 10.87
N LYS A 75 -12.10 5.10 10.71
CA LYS A 75 -11.10 5.13 9.66
C LYS A 75 -9.89 4.30 10.06
N VAL A 76 -9.46 3.42 9.16
CA VAL A 76 -8.24 2.63 9.31
C VAL A 76 -7.37 2.82 8.08
N SER A 77 -6.13 3.22 8.29
CA SER A 77 -5.15 3.37 7.21
C SER A 77 -4.09 2.29 7.28
N PHE A 78 -3.74 1.79 6.10
CA PHE A 78 -2.69 0.81 5.88
C PHE A 78 -1.67 1.37 4.90
N ILE A 79 -0.40 0.98 5.07
CA ILE A 79 0.65 1.12 4.06
C ILE A 79 1.06 -0.29 3.70
N LEU A 80 0.71 -0.72 2.48
CA LEU A 80 0.89 -2.08 2.01
C LEU A 80 1.82 -2.13 0.80
N GLU A 81 2.46 -3.27 0.62
CA GLU A 81 3.41 -3.49 -0.47
C GLU A 81 3.09 -4.78 -1.23
N ALA A 82 3.23 -4.75 -2.53
CA ALA A 82 3.21 -5.94 -3.36
C ALA A 82 4.19 -5.78 -4.53
N ILE A 83 4.74 -6.88 -4.99
CA ILE A 83 5.64 -6.89 -6.13
C ILE A 83 4.85 -6.53 -7.39
N GLY A 84 5.33 -5.51 -8.11
CA GLY A 84 4.87 -5.19 -9.46
C GLY A 84 5.46 -6.17 -10.47
N LYS A 85 6.44 -5.75 -11.26
CA LYS A 85 7.20 -6.63 -12.16
C LYS A 85 8.42 -7.25 -11.44
N HIS A 86 9.25 -6.43 -10.83
CA HIS A 86 10.47 -6.84 -10.14
C HIS A 86 10.67 -6.12 -8.81
N GLU A 87 9.96 -5.01 -8.61
CA GLU A 87 10.09 -4.13 -7.47
C GLU A 87 8.77 -3.96 -6.73
N PHE A 88 8.84 -3.62 -5.44
CA PHE A 88 7.68 -3.34 -4.62
C PHE A 88 7.00 -2.03 -5.03
N ILE A 89 5.67 -2.09 -5.08
CA ILE A 89 4.79 -0.93 -5.15
C ILE A 89 4.25 -0.70 -3.74
N THR A 90 4.60 0.44 -3.14
CA THR A 90 4.10 0.83 -1.82
C THR A 90 2.86 1.70 -1.99
N THR A 91 1.75 1.29 -1.42
CA THR A 91 0.46 1.97 -1.55
C THR A 91 -0.17 2.20 -0.18
N GLY A 92 -0.64 3.41 0.06
CA GLY A 92 -1.50 3.74 1.18
C GLY A 92 -2.97 3.47 0.83
N PHE A 93 -3.70 2.88 1.76
CA PHE A 93 -5.15 2.68 1.70
C PHE A 93 -5.79 3.21 2.97
N MET A 94 -6.90 3.93 2.83
CA MET A 94 -7.78 4.24 3.93
C MET A 94 -9.10 3.51 3.72
N VAL A 95 -9.51 2.75 4.72
CA VAL A 95 -10.76 1.98 4.73
C VAL A 95 -11.65 2.53 5.83
N GLU A 96 -12.91 2.76 5.48
CA GLU A 96 -13.96 3.24 6.36
C GLU A 96 -15.27 2.53 5.98
N ASP A 97 -16.00 2.03 6.95
CA ASP A 97 -17.28 1.34 6.74
C ASP A 97 -17.23 0.23 5.67
N ASN A 98 -16.19 -0.60 5.72
CA ASN A 98 -15.90 -1.69 4.78
C ASN A 98 -15.71 -1.25 3.31
N LYS A 99 -15.38 0.03 3.07
CA LYS A 99 -15.07 0.58 1.74
C LYS A 99 -13.71 1.26 1.74
N ILE A 100 -13.00 1.16 0.63
CA ILE A 100 -11.79 1.95 0.41
C ILE A 100 -12.22 3.40 0.16
N SER A 101 -12.05 4.26 1.15
CA SER A 101 -12.41 5.68 1.03
C SER A 101 -11.31 6.49 0.36
N ASP A 102 -10.04 6.10 0.56
CA ASP A 102 -8.91 6.72 -0.13
C ASP A 102 -7.81 5.70 -0.45
N ALA A 103 -7.06 5.96 -1.52
CA ALA A 103 -5.89 5.19 -1.90
C ALA A 103 -4.86 6.08 -2.61
N LYS A 104 -3.57 5.81 -2.40
CA LYS A 104 -2.49 6.55 -3.06
C LYS A 104 -1.26 5.67 -3.22
N VAL A 105 -0.69 5.62 -4.42
CA VAL A 105 0.63 5.01 -4.64
C VAL A 105 1.67 5.97 -4.06
N LEU A 106 2.37 5.53 -3.02
CA LEU A 106 3.34 6.33 -2.27
C LEU A 106 4.74 6.19 -2.86
N VAL A 107 5.14 4.94 -3.15
CA VAL A 107 6.45 4.67 -3.74
C VAL A 107 6.28 3.71 -4.91
N TYR A 108 6.87 4.08 -6.04
CA TYR A 108 6.83 3.31 -7.27
C TYR A 108 8.24 3.21 -7.84
N ARG A 109 8.82 2.03 -7.78
CA ARG A 109 10.22 1.77 -8.16
C ARG A 109 10.35 1.10 -9.53
N VAL A 110 9.23 0.93 -10.25
CA VAL A 110 9.18 0.25 -11.54
C VAL A 110 9.24 1.27 -12.67
N ASN A 111 10.00 0.99 -13.73
CA ASN A 111 10.18 1.92 -14.85
C ASN A 111 8.97 2.04 -15.78
N TYR A 112 8.02 1.07 -15.74
CA TYR A 112 6.86 1.01 -16.63
C TYR A 112 5.58 0.80 -15.81
N GLY A 113 4.45 1.32 -16.30
CA GLY A 113 3.15 1.14 -15.66
C GLY A 113 2.88 2.14 -14.52
N PHE A 114 3.54 3.29 -14.56
CA PHE A 114 3.39 4.37 -13.57
C PHE A 114 2.00 5.04 -13.63
N GLU A 115 1.21 4.75 -14.65
CA GLU A 115 -0.17 5.25 -14.83
C GLU A 115 -1.08 4.85 -13.66
N ILE A 116 -0.73 3.80 -12.91
CA ILE A 116 -1.44 3.43 -11.68
C ILE A 116 -1.37 4.50 -10.57
N LYS A 117 -0.47 5.48 -10.70
CA LYS A 117 -0.34 6.62 -9.76
C LYS A 117 -1.37 7.72 -10.03
N TYR A 118 -1.93 7.77 -11.23
CA TYR A 118 -2.84 8.85 -11.63
C TYR A 118 -4.23 8.67 -11.04
N ASP A 119 -4.86 9.78 -10.75
CA ASP A 119 -6.20 9.82 -10.14
C ASP A 119 -7.23 9.04 -10.95
N MET A 120 -7.12 9.06 -12.28
CA MET A 120 -8.02 8.30 -13.17
C MET A 120 -7.99 6.78 -12.86
N PHE A 121 -6.84 6.22 -12.48
CA PHE A 121 -6.75 4.83 -12.08
C PHE A 121 -7.17 4.66 -10.61
N ILE A 122 -6.69 5.51 -9.72
CA ILE A 122 -6.98 5.45 -8.28
C ILE A 122 -8.48 5.57 -8.00
N ASN A 123 -9.20 6.38 -8.76
CA ASN A 123 -10.64 6.55 -8.64
C ASN A 123 -11.44 5.26 -8.94
N GLN A 124 -10.88 4.28 -9.64
CA GLN A 124 -11.49 2.96 -9.80
C GLN A 124 -11.39 2.12 -8.53
N ILE A 125 -10.44 2.42 -7.65
CA ILE A 125 -10.21 1.73 -6.37
C ILE A 125 -11.10 2.34 -5.30
N LYS A 126 -11.24 3.66 -5.28
CA LYS A 126 -12.06 4.38 -4.30
C LYS A 126 -13.54 3.97 -4.36
N GLY A 127 -14.14 3.82 -3.19
CA GLY A 127 -15.51 3.34 -3.01
C GLY A 127 -15.68 1.83 -3.29
N ASN A 128 -14.59 1.08 -3.46
CA ASN A 128 -14.65 -0.37 -3.62
C ASN A 128 -14.80 -1.07 -2.27
N SER A 129 -15.51 -2.18 -2.27
CA SER A 129 -15.70 -3.08 -1.13
C SER A 129 -15.53 -4.52 -1.58
N MET A 130 -15.58 -5.47 -0.65
CA MET A 130 -15.52 -6.89 -1.00
C MET A 130 -16.91 -7.53 -1.00
N LYS A 131 -17.18 -8.35 -2.01
CA LYS A 131 -18.30 -9.29 -2.06
C LYS A 131 -17.82 -10.66 -1.61
N ASP A 132 -18.53 -11.25 -0.62
CA ASP A 132 -18.28 -12.61 -0.12
C ASP A 132 -16.81 -12.84 0.32
N SER A 133 -16.14 -11.81 0.83
CA SER A 133 -14.73 -11.81 1.26
C SER A 133 -13.73 -12.30 0.19
N LYS A 134 -14.12 -12.31 -1.09
CA LYS A 134 -13.31 -12.89 -2.18
C LYS A 134 -13.07 -11.95 -3.36
N LYS A 135 -14.07 -11.14 -3.73
CA LYS A 135 -14.00 -10.31 -4.95
C LYS A 135 -14.32 -8.86 -4.64
N LEU A 136 -13.63 -7.95 -5.33
CA LEU A 136 -14.01 -6.54 -5.33
C LEU A 136 -15.37 -6.38 -6.03
N VAL A 137 -16.22 -5.52 -5.48
CA VAL A 137 -17.54 -5.22 -6.06
C VAL A 137 -17.39 -4.49 -7.38
N LYS A 138 -16.50 -3.48 -7.43
CA LYS A 138 -16.22 -2.75 -8.65
C LYS A 138 -15.02 -3.35 -9.36
N ARG A 139 -15.13 -3.52 -10.68
CA ARG A 139 -14.00 -3.96 -11.51
C ARG A 139 -12.98 -2.83 -11.65
N ILE A 140 -11.71 -3.13 -11.43
CA ILE A 140 -10.60 -2.24 -11.75
C ILE A 140 -10.12 -2.63 -13.16
N ALA A 141 -10.24 -1.72 -14.12
CA ALA A 141 -9.82 -1.95 -15.50
C ALA A 141 -8.31 -2.14 -15.61
N ASN A 142 -7.89 -2.85 -16.65
CA ASN A 142 -6.47 -2.99 -16.95
C ASN A 142 -5.95 -1.75 -17.70
N ILE A 143 -4.65 -1.53 -17.58
CA ILE A 143 -3.92 -0.52 -18.37
C ILE A 143 -2.97 -1.28 -19.28
N SER A 144 -3.03 -1.00 -20.58
CA SER A 144 -2.10 -1.60 -21.56
C SER A 144 -0.65 -1.28 -21.16
N GLY A 145 0.21 -2.29 -21.13
CA GLY A 145 1.60 -2.13 -20.67
C GLY A 145 1.81 -2.13 -19.15
N ALA A 146 0.74 -2.01 -18.32
CA ALA A 146 0.83 -1.95 -16.85
C ALA A 146 0.18 -3.14 -16.14
N THR A 147 -0.08 -4.25 -16.82
CA THR A 147 -0.89 -5.39 -16.30
C THR A 147 -0.40 -5.91 -14.95
N LEU A 148 0.91 -6.04 -14.75
CA LEU A 148 1.45 -6.55 -13.47
C LEU A 148 1.20 -5.55 -12.33
N SER A 149 1.42 -4.26 -12.57
CA SER A 149 1.17 -3.20 -11.60
C SER A 149 -0.33 -3.11 -11.24
N VAL A 150 -1.22 -3.20 -12.24
CA VAL A 150 -2.68 -3.24 -12.01
C VAL A 150 -3.09 -4.47 -11.19
N ASN A 151 -2.50 -5.64 -11.46
CA ASN A 151 -2.78 -6.84 -10.69
C ASN A 151 -2.30 -6.70 -9.23
N SER A 152 -1.15 -6.08 -8.99
CA SER A 152 -0.68 -5.78 -7.63
C SER A 152 -1.62 -4.82 -6.92
N MET A 153 -2.10 -3.78 -7.58
CA MET A 153 -3.08 -2.86 -7.02
C MET A 153 -4.42 -3.53 -6.69
N ARG A 154 -4.89 -4.47 -7.52
CA ARG A 154 -6.10 -5.29 -7.24
C ARG A 154 -5.90 -6.19 -6.02
N LYS A 155 -4.73 -6.81 -5.86
CA LYS A 155 -4.36 -7.62 -4.70
C LYS A 155 -4.31 -6.77 -3.44
N LEU A 156 -3.62 -5.63 -3.47
CA LEU A 156 -3.50 -4.72 -2.34
C LEU A 156 -4.86 -4.12 -1.92
N SER A 157 -5.74 -3.81 -2.88
CA SER A 157 -7.11 -3.34 -2.59
C SER A 157 -7.93 -4.41 -1.85
N LYS A 158 -7.82 -5.68 -2.25
CA LYS A 158 -8.47 -6.79 -1.52
C LYS A 158 -7.85 -6.98 -0.15
N LEU A 159 -6.52 -6.89 -0.05
CA LEU A 159 -5.79 -7.07 1.19
C LEU A 159 -6.19 -6.01 2.22
N SER A 160 -6.27 -4.74 1.84
CA SER A 160 -6.69 -3.66 2.74
C SER A 160 -8.08 -3.89 3.32
N LEU A 161 -9.04 -4.32 2.51
CA LEU A 161 -10.41 -4.65 2.95
C LEU A 161 -10.46 -5.91 3.82
N TYR A 162 -9.67 -6.94 3.48
CA TYR A 162 -9.55 -8.15 4.29
C TYR A 162 -8.98 -7.84 5.67
N LEU A 163 -7.88 -7.10 5.73
CA LEU A 163 -7.26 -6.72 7.00
C LEU A 163 -8.19 -5.84 7.85
N TYR A 164 -8.94 -4.93 7.22
CA TYR A 164 -9.95 -4.13 7.93
C TYR A 164 -11.00 -5.02 8.61
N SER A 165 -11.41 -6.12 7.98
CA SER A 165 -12.38 -7.07 8.56
C SER A 165 -11.84 -7.89 9.74
N LYS A 166 -10.53 -7.77 10.04
CA LYS A 166 -9.84 -8.47 11.14
C LYS A 166 -9.54 -7.55 12.34
N ILE A 167 -9.94 -6.27 12.27
CA ILE A 167 -9.77 -5.24 13.30
C ILE A 167 -11.10 -4.97 14.00
#